data_bd4056acbe6be913e871535957f3dd09
#
_entry.id   bd4056acbe6be913e871535957f3dd09
#
_cell.length_a   1.000
_cell.length_b   1.000
_cell.length_c   1.000
_cell.angle_alpha   90.00
_cell.angle_beta   90.00
_cell.angle_gamma   90.00
#
_symmetry.space_group_name_H-M   'P 1'
#
loop_
_entity.id
_entity.type
_entity.pdbx_description
1 polymer ?
#
loop_
_entity_poly.entity_id
_entity_poly.type
_entity_poly.pdbx_seq_one_letter_code
_entity_poly.pdbx_strand_id
1 'polypeptide(L)'
;MKKITPQYTLFWLLALLTVLLFSPWVKFSFAQNQDQKQEKNQTFTLLSWRRQTLQNITWTIVQMPDPNFIPSYLDSLENSPQIDIQTYELTEKRVKSWIKQKAQSWTYFRIMLENNKYHQFQNTFKKLQNERSGLQNIKLISDEYLPTTYLHSKITLAQSGFWIQSSNLTHSTFANNREHLFRSQDSQVLSSLKTLFQKDFSWDTLLATDLHPNLVVCNINCRAIITDLLSSAKKSITIQTQYLTDPQLFDITAKKSKSLTFRAIFSDTDNNKKLPKYFWTSQVRLLKKPYVHTKMILIDDEILLLGSMNLSANSLDNNREIWILLLDPALITQFKNEFAQDRKLTEKSPVKRKKRK
;
A
#
# COMPACT_ATOMS: atom_id res chain seq x y z
N MET A 1 -56.07 -44.73 -10.08
CA MET A 1 -55.54 -43.39 -10.02
C MET A 1 -56.24 -42.60 -8.93
N LYS A 2 -55.59 -42.42 -7.77
CA LYS A 2 -56.14 -41.61 -6.68
C LYS A 2 -55.92 -40.13 -6.96
N LYS A 3 -57.00 -39.35 -6.99
CA LYS A 3 -56.97 -37.88 -7.13
C LYS A 3 -56.32 -37.28 -5.88
N ILE A 4 -55.21 -36.57 -6.08
CA ILE A 4 -54.59 -35.77 -5.02
C ILE A 4 -55.45 -34.54 -4.79
N THR A 5 -55.93 -34.34 -3.55
CA THR A 5 -56.79 -33.23 -3.19
C THR A 5 -55.98 -31.90 -3.10
N PRO A 6 -56.61 -30.75 -3.42
CA PRO A 6 -55.91 -29.44 -3.45
C PRO A 6 -55.26 -28.99 -2.14
N GLN A 7 -55.63 -29.58 -1.02
CA GLN A 7 -55.07 -29.25 0.31
C GLN A 7 -53.61 -29.68 0.48
N TYR A 8 -53.16 -30.74 -0.18
CA TYR A 8 -51.76 -31.18 -0.09
C TYR A 8 -50.79 -30.35 -0.94
N THR A 9 -51.28 -29.76 -2.03
CA THR A 9 -50.45 -28.86 -2.88
C THR A 9 -50.12 -27.56 -2.17
N LEU A 10 -51.05 -27.00 -1.39
CA LEU A 10 -50.79 -25.75 -0.63
C LEU A 10 -49.82 -25.98 0.52
N PHE A 11 -49.90 -27.16 1.18
CA PHE A 11 -49.01 -27.52 2.29
C PHE A 11 -47.56 -27.69 1.80
N TRP A 12 -47.34 -28.32 0.65
CA TRP A 12 -46.01 -28.48 0.06
C TRP A 12 -45.44 -27.17 -0.47
N LEU A 13 -46.28 -26.29 -1.01
CA LEU A 13 -45.85 -24.94 -1.44
C LEU A 13 -45.44 -24.08 -0.25
N LEU A 14 -46.17 -24.13 0.86
CA LEU A 14 -45.79 -23.43 2.09
C LEU A 14 -44.55 -24.03 2.74
N ALA A 15 -44.38 -25.34 2.73
CA ALA A 15 -43.16 -26.00 3.21
C ALA A 15 -41.94 -25.68 2.36
N LEU A 16 -42.09 -25.58 1.03
CA LEU A 16 -41.01 -25.18 0.13
C LEU A 16 -40.61 -23.70 0.32
N LEU A 17 -41.60 -22.82 0.55
CA LEU A 17 -41.34 -21.38 0.83
C LEU A 17 -40.62 -21.19 2.19
N THR A 18 -41.01 -21.99 3.22
CA THR A 18 -40.31 -21.91 4.51
C THR A 18 -38.89 -22.45 4.44
N VAL A 19 -38.62 -23.53 3.68
CA VAL A 19 -37.27 -24.06 3.48
C VAL A 19 -36.40 -23.07 2.69
N LEU A 20 -36.95 -22.37 1.68
CA LEU A 20 -36.23 -21.33 0.93
C LEU A 20 -35.93 -20.08 1.78
N LEU A 21 -36.88 -19.67 2.65
CA LEU A 21 -36.72 -18.50 3.52
C LEU A 21 -35.80 -18.74 4.72
N PHE A 22 -35.62 -20.01 5.13
CA PHE A 22 -34.75 -20.39 6.26
C PHE A 22 -33.46 -21.10 5.83
N SER A 23 -33.19 -21.21 4.51
CA SER A 23 -31.93 -21.79 4.06
C SER A 23 -30.75 -20.88 4.46
N PRO A 24 -29.67 -21.45 4.98
CA PRO A 24 -28.49 -20.66 5.33
C PRO A 24 -27.95 -19.82 4.15
N TRP A 25 -28.14 -20.29 2.93
CA TRP A 25 -27.71 -19.61 1.69
C TRP A 25 -28.50 -18.34 1.39
N VAL A 26 -29.81 -18.33 1.64
CA VAL A 26 -30.65 -17.12 1.43
C VAL A 26 -30.34 -16.08 2.51
N LYS A 27 -30.14 -16.50 3.76
CA LYS A 27 -29.69 -15.60 4.82
C LYS A 27 -28.28 -15.04 4.55
N PHE A 28 -27.38 -15.86 4.02
CA PHE A 28 -26.02 -15.42 3.67
C PHE A 28 -26.03 -14.43 2.52
N SER A 29 -26.82 -14.66 1.48
CA SER A 29 -26.98 -13.74 0.34
C SER A 29 -27.63 -12.41 0.73
N PHE A 30 -28.64 -12.44 1.65
CA PHE A 30 -29.25 -11.20 2.16
C PHE A 30 -28.33 -10.43 3.10
N ALA A 31 -27.55 -11.11 3.93
CA ALA A 31 -26.55 -10.49 4.78
C ALA A 31 -25.44 -9.86 3.94
N GLN A 32 -24.89 -10.56 2.94
CA GLN A 32 -23.90 -9.98 2.02
C GLN A 32 -24.42 -8.74 1.27
N ASN A 33 -25.68 -8.73 0.85
CA ASN A 33 -26.28 -7.56 0.19
C ASN A 33 -26.55 -6.39 1.15
N GLN A 34 -26.84 -6.67 2.40
CA GLN A 34 -27.00 -5.63 3.43
C GLN A 34 -25.63 -5.08 3.86
N ASP A 35 -24.63 -5.95 4.04
CA ASP A 35 -23.27 -5.55 4.37
C ASP A 35 -22.66 -4.72 3.24
N GLN A 36 -22.84 -5.11 1.98
CA GLN A 36 -22.39 -4.30 0.82
C GLN A 36 -23.12 -2.95 0.69
N LYS A 37 -24.41 -2.88 1.08
CA LYS A 37 -25.17 -1.61 1.12
C LYS A 37 -24.74 -0.74 2.32
N GLN A 38 -24.47 -1.34 3.46
CA GLN A 38 -23.96 -0.64 4.64
C GLN A 38 -22.52 -0.18 4.43
N GLU A 39 -21.65 -1.00 3.81
CA GLU A 39 -20.30 -0.61 3.41
C GLU A 39 -20.33 0.54 2.40
N LYS A 40 -21.18 0.52 1.37
CA LYS A 40 -21.30 1.63 0.41
C LYS A 40 -21.77 2.93 1.09
N ASN A 41 -22.70 2.85 2.02
CA ASN A 41 -23.16 4.03 2.77
C ASN A 41 -22.12 4.50 3.81
N GLN A 42 -21.41 3.58 4.47
CA GLN A 42 -20.30 3.91 5.36
C GLN A 42 -19.12 4.52 4.59
N THR A 43 -18.83 4.04 3.38
CA THR A 43 -17.71 4.56 2.55
C THR A 43 -17.95 6.02 2.15
N PHE A 44 -19.17 6.40 1.79
CA PHE A 44 -19.51 7.78 1.44
C PHE A 44 -19.43 8.72 2.65
N THR A 45 -19.84 8.25 3.83
CA THR A 45 -19.73 8.98 5.11
C THR A 45 -18.28 9.03 5.60
N LEU A 46 -17.48 7.98 5.36
CA LEU A 46 -16.08 7.90 5.79
C LEU A 46 -15.19 8.90 5.05
N LEU A 47 -15.43 9.16 3.78
CA LEU A 47 -14.59 10.06 2.97
C LEU A 47 -14.95 11.54 3.16
N SER A 48 -16.21 11.87 3.32
CA SER A 48 -16.62 13.21 3.72
C SER A 48 -16.09 13.52 5.13
N TRP A 49 -16.13 12.56 6.03
CA TRP A 49 -15.58 12.68 7.38
C TRP A 49 -14.04 12.74 7.36
N ARG A 50 -13.35 11.92 6.55
CA ARG A 50 -11.88 11.96 6.43
C ARG A 50 -11.36 13.30 5.91
N ARG A 51 -12.00 13.91 4.92
CA ARG A 51 -11.61 15.26 4.45
C ARG A 51 -11.68 16.32 5.57
N GLN A 52 -12.55 16.13 6.57
CA GLN A 52 -12.69 17.03 7.72
C GLN A 52 -11.74 16.68 8.88
N THR A 53 -11.25 15.44 8.95
CA THR A 53 -10.43 14.94 10.07
C THR A 53 -8.95 14.75 9.74
N LEU A 54 -8.56 14.87 8.44
CA LEU A 54 -7.17 14.81 8.04
C LEU A 54 -6.41 16.01 8.62
N GLN A 55 -5.47 15.73 9.52
CA GLN A 55 -4.67 16.76 10.18
C GLN A 55 -3.44 17.11 9.36
N ASN A 56 -3.02 18.36 9.48
CA ASN A 56 -1.75 18.83 8.92
C ASN A 56 -0.61 18.28 9.78
N ILE A 57 0.05 17.24 9.30
CA ILE A 57 1.13 16.53 10.00
C ILE A 57 2.45 16.97 9.39
N THR A 58 3.45 17.27 10.21
CA THR A 58 4.80 17.61 9.75
C THR A 58 5.51 16.33 9.27
N TRP A 59 5.91 16.33 8.01
CA TRP A 59 6.50 15.18 7.33
C TRP A 59 7.77 15.55 6.58
N THR A 60 8.62 14.56 6.37
CA THR A 60 9.75 14.66 5.45
C THR A 60 9.63 13.56 4.41
N ILE A 61 9.65 13.93 3.13
CA ILE A 61 9.74 12.98 2.01
C ILE A 61 11.17 12.96 1.50
N VAL A 62 11.73 11.76 1.28
CA VAL A 62 13.02 11.55 0.64
C VAL A 62 12.82 10.80 -0.66
N GLN A 63 13.31 11.37 -1.75
CA GLN A 63 13.28 10.76 -3.07
C GLN A 63 14.56 9.95 -3.33
N MET A 64 14.41 8.69 -3.79
CA MET A 64 15.53 7.85 -4.19
C MET A 64 15.81 7.93 -5.72
N PRO A 65 17.04 7.66 -6.15
CA PRO A 65 18.22 7.33 -5.35
C PRO A 65 18.82 8.55 -4.64
N ASP A 66 19.21 8.37 -3.38
CA ASP A 66 19.95 9.36 -2.58
C ASP A 66 21.11 8.65 -1.85
N PRO A 67 22.37 8.98 -2.11
CA PRO A 67 23.53 8.34 -1.49
C PRO A 67 23.60 8.58 0.03
N ASN A 68 23.02 9.67 0.53
CA ASN A 68 23.03 10.04 1.94
C ASN A 68 21.87 9.43 2.73
N PHE A 69 20.93 8.77 2.07
CA PHE A 69 19.72 8.28 2.73
C PHE A 69 20.02 7.27 3.84
N ILE A 70 20.83 6.24 3.58
CA ILE A 70 21.02 5.16 4.57
C ILE A 70 21.64 5.69 5.88
N PRO A 71 22.69 6.51 5.89
CA PRO A 71 23.15 7.14 7.12
C PRO A 71 22.03 7.88 7.86
N SER A 72 21.30 8.75 7.19
CA SER A 72 20.20 9.52 7.78
C SER A 72 19.06 8.63 8.29
N TYR A 73 18.73 7.55 7.58
CA TYR A 73 17.74 6.57 8.02
C TYR A 73 18.18 5.87 9.31
N LEU A 74 19.41 5.37 9.37
CA LEU A 74 19.94 4.67 10.54
C LEU A 74 20.07 5.61 11.74
N ASP A 75 20.58 6.84 11.54
CA ASP A 75 20.68 7.87 12.58
C ASP A 75 19.31 8.18 13.19
N SER A 76 18.26 8.17 12.36
CA SER A 76 16.90 8.43 12.84
C SER A 76 16.38 7.36 13.81
N LEU A 77 16.98 6.19 13.83
CA LEU A 77 16.61 5.04 14.67
C LEU A 77 17.54 4.82 15.85
N GLU A 78 18.67 5.56 15.91
CA GLU A 78 19.85 5.31 16.75
C GLU A 78 19.54 5.12 18.23
N ASN A 79 18.70 5.98 18.81
CA ASN A 79 18.41 6.03 20.24
C ASN A 79 17.11 5.31 20.64
N SER A 80 16.59 4.42 19.78
CA SER A 80 15.36 3.72 20.08
C SER A 80 15.64 2.39 20.79
N PRO A 81 15.05 2.15 21.96
CA PRO A 81 15.23 0.89 22.70
C PRO A 81 14.54 -0.29 22.00
N GLN A 82 13.52 0.00 21.21
CA GLN A 82 12.81 -0.97 20.38
C GLN A 82 12.56 -0.42 18.98
N ILE A 83 12.78 -1.26 17.98
CA ILE A 83 12.53 -0.97 16.56
C ILE A 83 11.72 -2.11 15.96
N ASP A 84 10.60 -1.74 15.34
CA ASP A 84 9.70 -2.66 14.64
C ASP A 84 9.84 -2.44 13.13
N ILE A 85 10.11 -3.50 12.39
CA ILE A 85 10.27 -3.47 10.94
C ILE A 85 9.29 -4.45 10.30
N GLN A 86 8.44 -3.96 9.40
CA GLN A 86 7.58 -4.78 8.57
C GLN A 86 7.92 -4.48 7.11
N THR A 87 8.42 -5.47 6.37
CA THR A 87 8.86 -5.28 4.99
C THR A 87 8.81 -6.59 4.21
N TYR A 88 8.59 -6.48 2.88
CA TYR A 88 8.63 -7.64 1.99
C TYR A 88 10.03 -8.28 1.95
N GLU A 89 11.09 -7.45 1.85
CA GLU A 89 12.47 -7.93 1.70
C GLU A 89 13.47 -7.01 2.40
N LEU A 90 14.45 -7.60 3.11
CA LEU A 90 15.54 -6.91 3.80
C LEU A 90 16.88 -7.55 3.42
N THR A 91 17.55 -7.00 2.42
CA THR A 91 18.82 -7.54 1.88
C THR A 91 19.96 -6.52 1.88
N GLU A 92 19.71 -5.23 2.16
CA GLU A 92 20.74 -4.21 2.23
C GLU A 92 21.75 -4.49 3.34
N LYS A 93 23.01 -4.63 2.96
CA LYS A 93 24.09 -5.06 3.87
C LYS A 93 24.31 -4.10 5.03
N ARG A 94 24.28 -2.78 4.78
CA ARG A 94 24.49 -1.75 5.80
C ARG A 94 23.41 -1.78 6.87
N VAL A 95 22.15 -1.94 6.45
CA VAL A 95 21.01 -2.07 7.39
C VAL A 95 21.13 -3.35 8.21
N LYS A 96 21.45 -4.49 7.59
CA LYS A 96 21.65 -5.75 8.31
C LYS A 96 22.79 -5.70 9.34
N SER A 97 23.92 -5.11 8.94
CA SER A 97 25.08 -4.96 9.85
C SER A 97 24.76 -4.03 11.02
N TRP A 98 24.03 -2.95 10.76
CA TRP A 98 23.59 -2.02 11.81
C TRP A 98 22.60 -2.70 12.78
N ILE A 99 21.61 -3.45 12.28
CA ILE A 99 20.67 -4.23 13.12
C ILE A 99 21.45 -5.18 14.02
N LYS A 100 22.45 -5.91 13.49
CA LYS A 100 23.30 -6.82 14.26
C LYS A 100 24.02 -6.05 15.38
N GLN A 101 24.69 -4.95 15.06
CA GLN A 101 25.42 -4.13 16.02
C GLN A 101 24.51 -3.61 17.14
N LYS A 102 23.33 -3.07 16.77
CA LYS A 102 22.40 -2.51 17.74
C LYS A 102 21.75 -3.58 18.64
N ALA A 103 21.44 -4.73 18.10
CA ALA A 103 20.93 -5.86 18.90
C ALA A 103 21.95 -6.34 19.96
N GLN A 104 23.24 -6.25 19.65
CA GLN A 104 24.32 -6.52 20.64
C GLN A 104 24.40 -5.42 21.71
N SER A 105 23.93 -4.20 21.42
CA SER A 105 23.91 -3.03 22.31
C SER A 105 22.54 -2.77 22.96
N TRP A 106 21.73 -3.82 23.15
CA TRP A 106 20.45 -3.79 23.87
C TRP A 106 19.24 -3.22 23.13
N THR A 107 19.34 -2.84 21.85
CA THR A 107 18.15 -2.51 21.06
C THR A 107 17.37 -3.78 20.72
N TYR A 108 16.07 -3.79 21.04
CA TYR A 108 15.19 -4.91 20.73
C TYR A 108 14.55 -4.70 19.35
N PHE A 109 14.67 -5.71 18.49
CA PHE A 109 14.08 -5.69 17.16
C PHE A 109 12.94 -6.70 17.04
N ARG A 110 11.81 -6.25 16.52
CA ARG A 110 10.77 -7.12 16.00
C ARG A 110 10.70 -6.94 14.49
N ILE A 111 10.95 -8.01 13.76
CA ILE A 111 11.04 -7.96 12.30
C ILE A 111 10.04 -8.94 11.71
N MET A 112 9.15 -8.46 10.84
CA MET A 112 8.19 -9.25 10.10
C MET A 112 8.51 -9.18 8.63
N LEU A 113 8.71 -10.34 7.98
CA LEU A 113 9.06 -10.47 6.58
C LEU A 113 8.03 -11.31 5.83
N GLU A 114 7.93 -11.05 4.53
CA GLU A 114 7.19 -11.93 3.63
C GLU A 114 7.77 -13.35 3.69
N ASN A 115 6.89 -14.37 3.70
CA ASN A 115 7.25 -15.75 4.03
C ASN A 115 8.35 -16.33 3.12
N ASN A 116 8.28 -16.09 1.81
CA ASN A 116 9.31 -16.57 0.88
C ASN A 116 10.68 -15.91 1.10
N LYS A 117 10.72 -14.72 1.70
CA LYS A 117 11.94 -13.96 2.04
C LYS A 117 12.44 -14.24 3.45
N TYR A 118 11.54 -14.63 4.34
CA TYR A 118 11.84 -14.98 5.73
C TYR A 118 12.88 -16.07 5.82
N HIS A 119 12.75 -17.16 5.08
CA HIS A 119 13.68 -18.29 5.12
C HIS A 119 15.11 -17.92 4.72
N GLN A 120 15.27 -17.04 3.72
CA GLN A 120 16.59 -16.54 3.31
C GLN A 120 17.23 -15.70 4.43
N PHE A 121 16.43 -14.85 5.07
CA PHE A 121 16.89 -13.99 6.14
C PHE A 121 17.18 -14.80 7.42
N GLN A 122 16.31 -15.75 7.78
CA GLN A 122 16.47 -16.63 8.92
C GLN A 122 17.80 -17.40 8.87
N ASN A 123 18.16 -17.94 7.72
CA ASN A 123 19.42 -18.66 7.56
C ASN A 123 20.64 -17.77 7.80
N THR A 124 20.57 -16.51 7.40
CA THR A 124 21.62 -15.52 7.71
C THR A 124 21.71 -15.27 9.21
N PHE A 125 20.56 -15.12 9.91
CA PHE A 125 20.51 -14.89 11.34
C PHE A 125 20.88 -16.13 12.16
N LYS A 126 20.48 -17.35 11.77
CA LYS A 126 20.89 -18.59 12.45
C LYS A 126 22.40 -18.75 12.48
N LYS A 127 23.10 -18.43 11.39
CA LYS A 127 24.58 -18.42 11.37
C LYS A 127 25.15 -17.45 12.38
N LEU A 128 24.53 -16.27 12.54
CA LEU A 128 24.95 -15.25 13.49
C LEU A 128 24.61 -15.62 14.95
N GLN A 129 23.51 -16.33 15.21
CA GLN A 129 23.11 -16.80 16.53
C GLN A 129 24.09 -17.85 17.08
N ASN A 130 24.62 -18.71 16.20
CA ASN A 130 25.60 -19.72 16.59
C ASN A 130 26.98 -19.13 16.97
N GLU A 131 27.27 -17.89 16.62
CA GLU A 131 28.52 -17.19 16.90
C GLU A 131 28.57 -16.50 18.29
N ARG A 132 27.79 -16.94 19.28
CA ARG A 132 27.73 -16.41 20.68
C ARG A 132 27.45 -14.90 20.80
N SER A 133 26.85 -14.29 19.83
CA SER A 133 26.64 -12.83 19.76
C SER A 133 25.18 -12.45 19.96
N GLY A 134 24.75 -12.21 21.19
CA GLY A 134 23.67 -11.28 21.63
C GLY A 134 22.37 -11.12 20.82
N LEU A 135 22.04 -12.01 19.85
CA LEU A 135 20.89 -11.91 18.97
C LEU A 135 19.55 -12.33 19.62
N GLN A 136 19.54 -12.54 20.93
CA GLN A 136 18.33 -12.72 21.74
C GLN A 136 17.38 -11.49 21.58
N ASN A 137 17.92 -10.33 21.26
CA ASN A 137 17.18 -9.09 21.08
C ASN A 137 16.53 -8.96 19.69
N ILE A 138 16.55 -10.00 18.86
CA ILE A 138 15.86 -9.99 17.55
C ILE A 138 14.78 -11.07 17.53
N LYS A 139 13.52 -10.64 17.48
CA LYS A 139 12.40 -11.52 17.20
C LYS A 139 12.01 -11.39 15.74
N LEU A 140 12.17 -12.47 14.98
CA LEU A 140 11.89 -12.55 13.56
C LEU A 140 10.70 -13.48 13.31
N ILE A 141 9.70 -13.03 12.57
CA ILE A 141 8.54 -13.83 12.14
C ILE A 141 8.28 -13.66 10.64
N SER A 142 7.50 -14.59 10.08
CA SER A 142 6.92 -14.48 8.73
C SER A 142 5.47 -14.03 8.79
N ASP A 143 4.90 -13.70 7.63
CA ASP A 143 3.48 -13.40 7.46
C ASP A 143 2.61 -14.65 7.21
N GLU A 144 3.14 -15.84 7.45
CA GLU A 144 2.51 -17.13 7.12
C GLU A 144 1.05 -17.27 7.60
N TYR A 145 0.72 -16.64 8.74
CA TYR A 145 -0.62 -16.72 9.32
C TYR A 145 -1.46 -15.44 9.12
N LEU A 146 -0.96 -14.46 8.38
CA LEU A 146 -1.80 -13.33 7.99
C LEU A 146 -2.78 -13.75 6.88
N PRO A 147 -4.03 -13.26 6.91
CA PRO A 147 -5.01 -13.53 5.85
C PRO A 147 -4.74 -12.68 4.60
N THR A 148 -3.50 -12.72 4.11
CA THR A 148 -3.03 -11.94 2.95
C THR A 148 -2.19 -12.79 2.02
N THR A 149 -2.16 -12.44 0.72
CA THR A 149 -1.33 -13.16 -0.26
C THR A 149 0.16 -12.83 -0.05
N TYR A 150 0.48 -11.56 0.22
CA TYR A 150 1.83 -11.09 0.49
C TYR A 150 1.85 -10.01 1.56
N LEU A 151 2.86 -10.05 2.41
CA LEU A 151 3.25 -8.93 3.24
C LEU A 151 4.05 -7.94 2.38
N HIS A 152 3.36 -6.99 1.79
CA HIS A 152 4.01 -6.03 0.89
C HIS A 152 4.08 -4.60 1.45
N SER A 153 3.64 -4.39 2.70
CA SER A 153 3.86 -3.17 3.46
C SER A 153 5.34 -2.96 3.78
N LYS A 154 5.74 -1.71 3.95
CA LYS A 154 7.12 -1.33 4.26
C LYS A 154 7.12 -0.19 5.25
N ILE A 155 7.20 -0.55 6.54
CA ILE A 155 7.25 0.41 7.65
C ILE A 155 8.41 0.10 8.58
N THR A 156 8.92 1.15 9.20
CA THR A 156 9.87 1.06 10.32
C THR A 156 9.39 1.98 11.42
N LEU A 157 9.18 1.43 12.61
CA LEU A 157 8.65 2.13 13.77
C LEU A 157 9.71 2.19 14.86
N ALA A 158 9.90 3.37 15.43
CA ALA A 158 10.86 3.63 16.48
C ALA A 158 10.20 4.52 17.55
N GLN A 159 10.89 4.76 18.65
CA GLN A 159 10.41 5.72 19.66
C GLN A 159 10.41 7.15 19.11
N SER A 160 11.39 7.48 18.28
CA SER A 160 11.60 8.80 17.68
C SER A 160 10.69 9.12 16.50
N GLY A 161 9.81 8.18 16.07
CA GLY A 161 8.94 8.34 14.91
C GLY A 161 8.84 7.09 14.04
N PHE A 162 8.43 7.28 12.81
CA PHE A 162 8.21 6.18 11.88
C PHE A 162 8.58 6.53 10.44
N TRP A 163 8.83 5.48 9.67
CA TRP A 163 8.97 5.53 8.21
C TRP A 163 7.84 4.72 7.57
N ILE A 164 7.24 5.27 6.51
CA ILE A 164 6.40 4.53 5.54
C ILE A 164 7.10 4.64 4.19
N GLN A 165 7.25 3.50 3.48
CA GLN A 165 8.14 3.45 2.33
C GLN A 165 7.43 2.82 1.12
N SER A 166 7.74 3.32 -0.08
CA SER A 166 7.38 2.62 -1.32
C SER A 166 8.31 1.44 -1.62
N SER A 167 9.40 1.34 -0.90
CA SER A 167 10.58 0.54 -1.19
C SER A 167 10.86 -0.57 -0.19
N ASN A 168 11.46 -1.65 -0.65
CA ASN A 168 12.08 -2.65 0.22
C ASN A 168 13.43 -2.13 0.75
N LEU A 169 13.94 -2.74 1.81
CA LEU A 169 15.27 -2.46 2.34
C LEU A 169 16.35 -3.25 1.56
N THR A 170 16.53 -2.90 0.28
CA THR A 170 17.44 -3.58 -0.65
C THR A 170 18.41 -2.61 -1.33
N HIS A 171 19.54 -3.12 -1.82
CA HIS A 171 20.51 -2.30 -2.56
C HIS A 171 19.90 -1.61 -3.79
N SER A 172 19.07 -2.31 -4.55
CA SER A 172 18.41 -1.76 -5.76
C SER A 172 17.51 -0.57 -5.44
N THR A 173 16.84 -0.59 -4.28
CA THR A 173 16.04 0.51 -3.76
C THR A 173 16.85 1.79 -3.66
N PHE A 174 18.01 1.70 -3.02
CA PHE A 174 18.78 2.88 -2.65
C PHE A 174 19.70 3.38 -3.78
N ALA A 175 20.06 2.50 -4.73
CA ALA A 175 21.00 2.84 -5.80
C ALA A 175 20.35 3.09 -7.15
N ASN A 176 19.22 2.44 -7.48
CA ASN A 176 18.74 2.35 -8.87
C ASN A 176 17.28 2.76 -9.08
N ASN A 177 16.45 2.64 -8.04
CA ASN A 177 15.02 2.85 -8.18
C ASN A 177 14.61 4.29 -7.87
N ARG A 178 13.58 4.76 -8.55
CA ARG A 178 12.79 5.91 -8.11
C ARG A 178 11.81 5.42 -7.06
N GLU A 179 12.06 5.80 -5.82
CA GLU A 179 11.23 5.50 -4.65
C GLU A 179 10.96 6.78 -3.88
N HIS A 180 9.96 6.75 -3.01
CA HIS A 180 9.72 7.79 -2.03
C HIS A 180 9.52 7.16 -0.65
N LEU A 181 10.18 7.74 0.31
CA LEU A 181 10.13 7.35 1.71
C LEU A 181 9.82 8.58 2.53
N PHE A 182 8.92 8.45 3.52
CA PHE A 182 8.70 9.58 4.40
C PHE A 182 8.74 9.19 5.86
N ARG A 183 9.15 10.15 6.61
CA ARG A 183 9.35 10.09 8.04
C ARG A 183 8.44 11.09 8.73
N SER A 184 7.84 10.67 9.83
CA SER A 184 7.18 11.57 10.75
C SER A 184 7.39 11.17 12.20
N GLN A 185 7.13 12.13 13.09
CA GLN A 185 7.13 11.96 14.55
C GLN A 185 5.72 12.12 15.12
N ASP A 186 4.69 12.17 14.26
CA ASP A 186 3.31 12.28 14.72
C ASP A 186 2.94 11.12 15.62
N SER A 187 2.58 11.42 16.86
CA SER A 187 2.34 10.43 17.90
C SER A 187 1.05 9.63 17.68
N GLN A 188 0.03 10.21 17.07
CA GLN A 188 -1.24 9.53 16.83
C GLN A 188 -1.12 8.53 15.69
N VAL A 189 -0.47 8.93 14.58
CA VAL A 189 -0.18 8.02 13.47
C VAL A 189 0.78 6.92 13.91
N LEU A 190 1.84 7.27 14.67
CA LEU A 190 2.77 6.28 15.22
C LEU A 190 2.06 5.27 16.13
N SER A 191 1.15 5.73 17.00
CA SER A 191 0.36 4.84 17.87
C SER A 191 -0.49 3.87 17.04
N SER A 192 -1.19 4.36 16.02
CA SER A 192 -1.98 3.52 15.12
C SER A 192 -1.11 2.52 14.34
N LEU A 193 0.05 2.93 13.84
CA LEU A 193 0.99 2.03 13.17
C LEU A 193 1.57 0.97 14.12
N LYS A 194 1.82 1.33 15.39
CA LYS A 194 2.23 0.35 16.41
C LYS A 194 1.13 -0.67 16.71
N THR A 195 -0.13 -0.23 16.77
CA THR A 195 -1.29 -1.12 16.92
C THR A 195 -1.40 -2.06 15.73
N LEU A 196 -1.30 -1.54 14.50
CA LEU A 196 -1.31 -2.33 13.27
C LEU A 196 -0.17 -3.37 13.29
N PHE A 197 1.07 -2.91 13.54
CA PHE A 197 2.23 -3.81 13.59
C PHE A 197 2.04 -4.89 14.66
N GLN A 198 1.57 -4.53 15.87
CA GLN A 198 1.35 -5.49 16.95
C GLN A 198 0.33 -6.55 16.57
N LYS A 199 -0.81 -6.15 15.96
CA LYS A 199 -1.84 -7.09 15.51
C LYS A 199 -1.33 -8.01 14.41
N ASP A 200 -0.65 -7.47 13.39
CA ASP A 200 -0.02 -8.28 12.35
C ASP A 200 1.03 -9.23 12.94
N PHE A 201 1.85 -8.77 13.90
CA PHE A 201 2.90 -9.54 14.53
C PHE A 201 2.39 -10.66 15.45
N SER A 202 1.19 -10.50 16.00
CA SER A 202 0.51 -11.51 16.84
C SER A 202 -0.56 -12.30 16.08
N TRP A 203 -0.72 -12.03 14.77
CA TRP A 203 -1.78 -12.60 13.91
C TRP A 203 -3.20 -12.32 14.40
N ASP A 204 -3.38 -11.18 15.07
CA ASP A 204 -4.67 -10.71 15.54
C ASP A 204 -5.45 -9.98 14.44
N THR A 205 -6.78 -9.92 14.58
CA THR A 205 -7.63 -9.23 13.61
C THR A 205 -7.43 -7.71 13.70
N LEU A 206 -7.03 -7.09 12.58
CA LEU A 206 -6.97 -5.65 12.42
C LEU A 206 -8.33 -5.14 11.91
N LEU A 207 -8.85 -4.11 12.58
CA LEU A 207 -10.13 -3.46 12.23
C LEU A 207 -9.88 -2.07 11.64
N ALA A 208 -10.82 -1.56 10.85
CA ALA A 208 -10.75 -0.19 10.32
C ALA A 208 -10.73 0.87 11.43
N THR A 209 -11.34 0.60 12.58
CA THR A 209 -11.36 1.46 13.76
C THR A 209 -10.01 1.56 14.48
N ASP A 210 -9.09 0.64 14.23
CA ASP A 210 -7.72 0.69 14.76
C ASP A 210 -6.83 1.68 14.00
N LEU A 211 -7.30 2.13 12.83
CA LEU A 211 -6.49 2.91 11.91
C LEU A 211 -6.71 4.42 12.08
N HIS A 212 -5.60 5.14 12.12
CA HIS A 212 -5.64 6.60 11.99
C HIS A 212 -6.30 7.01 10.66
N PRO A 213 -7.12 8.09 10.60
CA PRO A 213 -7.81 8.52 9.37
C PRO A 213 -6.92 8.71 8.14
N ASN A 214 -5.65 9.10 8.35
CA ASN A 214 -4.68 9.24 7.26
C ASN A 214 -4.12 7.90 6.74
N LEU A 215 -4.33 6.78 7.43
CA LEU A 215 -3.81 5.49 7.00
C LEU A 215 -4.78 4.76 6.07
N VAL A 216 -4.23 4.24 4.99
CA VAL A 216 -4.91 3.39 4.03
C VAL A 216 -4.21 2.04 4.04
N VAL A 217 -4.95 1.01 4.47
CA VAL A 217 -4.41 -0.35 4.65
C VAL A 217 -5.17 -1.31 3.76
N CYS A 218 -4.44 -1.99 2.86
CA CYS A 218 -5.08 -2.91 1.93
C CYS A 218 -5.54 -4.18 2.64
N ASN A 219 -6.58 -4.77 2.09
CA ASN A 219 -7.51 -5.76 2.64
C ASN A 219 -8.34 -5.29 3.87
N ILE A 220 -8.27 -3.98 4.24
CA ILE A 220 -9.14 -3.36 5.26
C ILE A 220 -10.01 -2.26 4.62
N ASN A 221 -9.39 -1.17 4.08
CA ASN A 221 -10.11 0.01 3.58
C ASN A 221 -9.58 0.56 2.25
N CYS A 222 -8.58 -0.07 1.68
CA CYS A 222 -7.76 0.45 0.59
C CYS A 222 -8.56 0.64 -0.71
N ARG A 223 -9.21 -0.41 -1.22
CA ARG A 223 -9.95 -0.34 -2.48
C ARG A 223 -11.03 0.75 -2.45
N ALA A 224 -11.82 0.79 -1.37
CA ALA A 224 -12.89 1.77 -1.22
C ALA A 224 -12.35 3.20 -1.27
N ILE A 225 -11.28 3.48 -0.52
CA ILE A 225 -10.69 4.82 -0.43
C ILE A 225 -10.09 5.25 -1.77
N ILE A 226 -9.28 4.39 -2.41
CA ILE A 226 -8.61 4.73 -3.66
C ILE A 226 -9.62 4.92 -4.79
N THR A 227 -10.61 4.03 -4.87
CA THR A 227 -11.70 4.13 -5.86
C THR A 227 -12.46 5.45 -5.72
N ASP A 228 -12.80 5.83 -4.49
CA ASP A 228 -13.56 7.06 -4.25
C ASP A 228 -12.71 8.31 -4.50
N LEU A 229 -11.46 8.35 -4.08
CA LEU A 229 -10.56 9.47 -4.35
C LEU A 229 -10.39 9.71 -5.86
N LEU A 230 -10.15 8.67 -6.64
CA LEU A 230 -10.03 8.79 -8.10
C LEU A 230 -11.37 9.20 -8.74
N SER A 231 -12.49 8.64 -8.27
CA SER A 231 -13.82 8.93 -8.79
C SER A 231 -14.27 10.35 -8.44
N SER A 232 -13.93 10.84 -7.25
CA SER A 232 -14.32 12.16 -6.75
C SER A 232 -13.45 13.31 -7.26
N ALA A 233 -12.32 13.02 -7.94
CA ALA A 233 -11.44 14.03 -8.52
C ALA A 233 -12.19 14.99 -9.44
N LYS A 234 -11.94 16.31 -9.31
CA LYS A 234 -12.64 17.39 -10.02
C LYS A 234 -11.73 18.24 -10.91
N LYS A 235 -10.42 18.33 -10.59
CA LYS A 235 -9.47 19.22 -11.29
C LYS A 235 -8.35 18.41 -11.95
N SER A 236 -7.68 17.54 -11.20
CA SER A 236 -6.49 16.87 -11.68
C SER A 236 -6.23 15.53 -11.00
N ILE A 237 -5.57 14.62 -11.74
CA ILE A 237 -5.00 13.38 -11.23
C ILE A 237 -3.58 13.27 -11.73
N THR A 238 -2.60 13.18 -10.82
CA THR A 238 -1.19 12.92 -11.14
C THR A 238 -0.78 11.60 -10.51
N ILE A 239 -0.24 10.66 -11.31
CA ILE A 239 0.15 9.31 -10.86
C ILE A 239 1.62 9.08 -11.19
N GLN A 240 2.39 8.61 -10.21
CA GLN A 240 3.73 8.05 -10.43
C GLN A 240 3.82 6.70 -9.77
N THR A 241 3.83 5.63 -10.56
CA THR A 241 3.80 4.27 -10.05
C THR A 241 4.46 3.29 -11.01
N GLN A 242 4.80 2.11 -10.51
CA GLN A 242 5.38 1.05 -11.31
C GLN A 242 4.47 0.62 -12.47
N TYR A 243 3.18 0.38 -12.21
CA TYR A 243 2.16 0.01 -13.21
C TYR A 243 0.74 0.31 -12.70
N LEU A 244 -0.21 0.30 -13.62
CA LEU A 244 -1.65 0.42 -13.37
C LEU A 244 -2.34 -0.74 -14.10
N THR A 245 -2.69 -1.80 -13.37
CA THR A 245 -3.26 -3.04 -13.94
C THR A 245 -4.58 -3.45 -13.30
N ASP A 246 -5.03 -2.79 -12.24
CA ASP A 246 -6.38 -2.99 -11.69
C ASP A 246 -7.43 -2.50 -12.68
N PRO A 247 -8.39 -3.34 -13.13
CA PRO A 247 -9.35 -2.97 -14.15
C PRO A 247 -10.24 -1.80 -13.73
N GLN A 248 -10.71 -1.79 -12.48
CA GLN A 248 -11.60 -0.73 -11.97
C GLN A 248 -10.89 0.62 -11.91
N LEU A 249 -9.68 0.66 -11.35
CA LEU A 249 -8.90 1.90 -11.26
C LEU A 249 -8.47 2.38 -12.65
N PHE A 250 -8.16 1.44 -13.56
CA PHE A 250 -7.86 1.75 -14.95
C PHE A 250 -9.03 2.44 -15.63
N ASP A 251 -10.24 1.88 -15.54
CA ASP A 251 -11.45 2.45 -16.17
C ASP A 251 -11.80 3.83 -15.60
N ILE A 252 -11.69 4.00 -14.28
CA ILE A 252 -11.92 5.30 -13.63
C ILE A 252 -10.90 6.33 -14.13
N THR A 253 -9.62 6.00 -14.12
CA THR A 253 -8.56 6.93 -14.56
C THR A 253 -8.66 7.24 -16.06
N ALA A 254 -8.96 6.25 -16.90
CA ALA A 254 -9.17 6.45 -18.34
C ALA A 254 -10.38 7.36 -18.63
N LYS A 255 -11.48 7.18 -17.89
CA LYS A 255 -12.65 8.06 -17.98
C LYS A 255 -12.33 9.49 -17.53
N LYS A 256 -11.71 9.64 -16.36
CA LYS A 256 -11.34 10.95 -15.79
C LYS A 256 -10.31 11.69 -16.62
N SER A 257 -9.37 10.98 -17.25
CA SER A 257 -8.34 11.59 -18.12
C SER A 257 -8.89 12.36 -19.32
N LYS A 258 -10.15 12.13 -19.70
CA LYS A 258 -10.85 12.83 -20.80
C LYS A 258 -11.37 14.21 -20.40
N SER A 259 -11.60 14.45 -19.12
CA SER A 259 -12.25 15.67 -18.61
C SER A 259 -11.38 16.45 -17.60
N LEU A 260 -10.34 15.84 -17.05
CA LEU A 260 -9.46 16.44 -16.04
C LEU A 260 -8.04 16.57 -16.56
N THR A 261 -7.24 17.42 -15.88
CA THR A 261 -5.79 17.41 -16.07
C THR A 261 -5.22 16.10 -15.56
N PHE A 262 -4.85 15.20 -16.48
CA PHE A 262 -4.27 13.90 -16.14
C PHE A 262 -2.81 13.84 -16.53
N ARG A 263 -1.94 13.37 -15.63
CA ARG A 263 -0.51 13.15 -15.85
C ARG A 263 -0.07 11.86 -15.18
N ALA A 264 0.68 11.04 -15.89
CA ALA A 264 1.20 9.80 -15.29
C ALA A 264 2.63 9.51 -15.76
N ILE A 265 3.44 8.96 -14.86
CA ILE A 265 4.75 8.37 -15.14
C ILE A 265 4.72 6.93 -14.64
N PHE A 266 5.04 5.98 -15.54
CA PHE A 266 5.16 4.57 -15.23
C PHE A 266 6.57 4.06 -15.55
N SER A 267 6.96 2.88 -15.03
CA SER A 267 8.17 2.18 -15.46
C SER A 267 8.13 1.87 -16.96
N ASP A 268 9.26 1.99 -17.64
CA ASP A 268 9.40 1.56 -19.05
C ASP A 268 9.47 0.03 -19.13
N THR A 269 8.32 -0.61 -19.12
CA THR A 269 8.14 -2.05 -19.27
C THR A 269 7.23 -2.36 -20.48
N ASP A 270 7.30 -3.59 -21.02
CA ASP A 270 6.50 -3.95 -22.18
C ASP A 270 4.99 -3.87 -21.91
N ASN A 271 4.57 -4.15 -20.69
CA ASN A 271 3.17 -4.00 -20.30
C ASN A 271 2.74 -2.52 -20.29
N ASN A 272 3.57 -1.63 -19.75
CA ASN A 272 3.26 -0.21 -19.65
C ASN A 272 3.33 0.51 -21.00
N LYS A 273 4.10 0.00 -21.96
CA LYS A 273 4.14 0.54 -23.35
C LYS A 273 2.79 0.50 -24.07
N LYS A 274 1.83 -0.26 -23.54
CA LYS A 274 0.45 -0.31 -24.06
C LYS A 274 -0.42 0.83 -23.52
N LEU A 275 -0.11 1.40 -22.37
CA LEU A 275 -0.91 2.42 -21.68
C LEU A 275 -1.19 3.67 -22.53
N PRO A 276 -0.23 4.24 -23.32
CA PRO A 276 -0.50 5.41 -24.15
C PRO A 276 -1.56 5.22 -25.23
N LYS A 277 -2.03 3.99 -25.49
CA LYS A 277 -3.14 3.73 -26.41
C LYS A 277 -4.50 4.10 -25.79
N TYR A 278 -4.60 4.04 -24.47
CA TYR A 278 -5.83 4.28 -23.70
C TYR A 278 -5.92 5.70 -23.15
N PHE A 279 -4.77 6.36 -23.02
CA PHE A 279 -4.63 7.74 -22.59
C PHE A 279 -4.04 8.57 -23.73
N TRP A 280 -4.25 9.88 -23.71
CA TRP A 280 -3.57 10.75 -24.68
C TRP A 280 -2.07 10.65 -24.47
N THR A 281 -1.32 10.47 -25.55
CA THR A 281 0.14 10.24 -25.49
C THR A 281 0.93 11.32 -24.76
N SER A 282 0.40 12.54 -24.68
CA SER A 282 0.98 13.63 -23.91
C SER A 282 0.78 13.49 -22.40
N GLN A 283 -0.19 12.70 -21.96
CA GLN A 283 -0.55 12.56 -20.54
C GLN A 283 0.29 11.49 -19.83
N VAL A 284 0.66 10.42 -20.54
CA VAL A 284 1.40 9.28 -20.01
C VAL A 284 2.84 9.30 -20.51
N ARG A 285 3.78 9.09 -19.62
CA ARG A 285 5.21 8.96 -19.90
C ARG A 285 5.74 7.66 -19.29
N LEU A 286 6.80 7.13 -19.90
CA LEU A 286 7.52 5.96 -19.41
C LEU A 286 8.94 6.38 -19.03
N LEU A 287 9.33 6.11 -17.79
CA LEU A 287 10.67 6.41 -17.29
C LEU A 287 11.49 5.12 -17.20
N LYS A 288 12.62 5.07 -17.92
CA LYS A 288 13.50 3.91 -17.96
C LYS A 288 14.50 3.90 -16.81
N LYS A 289 15.08 5.05 -16.50
CA LYS A 289 16.08 5.24 -15.43
C LYS A 289 15.90 6.61 -14.79
N PRO A 290 15.84 6.67 -13.44
CA PRO A 290 15.76 5.53 -12.50
C PRO A 290 14.50 4.69 -12.74
N TYR A 291 14.53 3.39 -12.37
CA TYR A 291 13.37 2.52 -12.50
C TYR A 291 12.24 2.96 -11.57
N VAL A 292 11.07 3.25 -12.11
CA VAL A 292 9.95 3.73 -11.29
C VAL A 292 9.38 2.58 -10.46
N HIS A 293 9.62 2.64 -9.16
CA HIS A 293 9.06 1.70 -8.20
C HIS A 293 8.28 2.41 -7.08
N THR A 294 8.28 3.74 -7.08
CA THR A 294 7.41 4.54 -6.21
C THR A 294 5.93 4.29 -6.51
N LYS A 295 5.07 4.61 -5.55
CA LYS A 295 3.62 4.53 -5.66
C LYS A 295 3.03 5.78 -5.05
N MET A 296 2.74 6.76 -5.90
CA MET A 296 2.21 8.06 -5.50
C MET A 296 1.03 8.47 -6.38
N ILE A 297 0.01 9.04 -5.75
CA ILE A 297 -1.16 9.62 -6.43
C ILE A 297 -1.42 10.99 -5.80
N LEU A 298 -1.54 12.02 -6.64
CA LEU A 298 -1.98 13.35 -6.23
C LEU A 298 -3.33 13.66 -6.87
N ILE A 299 -4.31 13.99 -6.04
CA ILE A 299 -5.68 14.33 -6.43
C ILE A 299 -5.92 15.82 -6.23
N ASP A 300 -6.36 16.51 -7.27
CA ASP A 300 -6.81 17.91 -7.30
C ASP A 300 -5.77 18.92 -6.77
N ASP A 301 -4.49 18.54 -6.73
CA ASP A 301 -3.40 19.28 -6.07
C ASP A 301 -3.63 19.50 -4.56
N GLU A 302 -4.45 18.65 -3.92
CA GLU A 302 -4.89 18.81 -2.53
C GLU A 302 -4.59 17.57 -1.66
N ILE A 303 -4.64 16.36 -2.23
CA ILE A 303 -4.47 15.10 -1.48
C ILE A 303 -3.38 14.27 -2.14
N LEU A 304 -2.26 14.10 -1.45
CA LEU A 304 -1.15 13.26 -1.88
C LEU A 304 -1.20 11.92 -1.15
N LEU A 305 -1.21 10.82 -1.90
CA LEU A 305 -1.09 9.47 -1.38
C LEU A 305 0.29 8.92 -1.68
N LEU A 306 0.87 8.24 -0.71
CA LEU A 306 2.16 7.58 -0.86
C LEU A 306 2.24 6.32 0.00
N GLY A 307 2.87 5.26 -0.50
CA GLY A 307 3.10 4.02 0.24
C GLY A 307 3.55 2.85 -0.62
N SER A 308 3.20 1.64 -0.20
CA SER A 308 3.73 0.40 -0.75
C SER A 308 2.89 -0.21 -1.89
N MET A 309 1.61 0.14 -2.01
CA MET A 309 0.62 -0.53 -2.87
C MET A 309 0.85 -0.24 -4.35
N ASN A 310 0.98 -1.26 -5.15
CA ASN A 310 0.84 -1.15 -6.60
C ASN A 310 -0.63 -1.01 -7.01
N LEU A 311 -0.91 -0.35 -8.13
CA LEU A 311 -2.27 -0.20 -8.63
C LEU A 311 -2.71 -1.46 -9.38
N SER A 312 -2.79 -2.58 -8.66
CA SER A 312 -3.20 -3.91 -9.14
C SER A 312 -4.26 -4.52 -8.22
N ALA A 313 -5.12 -5.37 -8.76
CA ALA A 313 -6.16 -6.05 -7.98
C ALA A 313 -5.56 -6.81 -6.78
N ASN A 314 -4.46 -7.53 -7.00
CA ASN A 314 -3.80 -8.27 -5.92
C ASN A 314 -3.30 -7.36 -4.78
N SER A 315 -2.72 -6.20 -5.10
CA SER A 315 -2.27 -5.25 -4.07
C SER A 315 -3.44 -4.62 -3.31
N LEU A 316 -4.54 -4.31 -4.02
CA LEU A 316 -5.72 -3.67 -3.43
C LEU A 316 -6.51 -4.58 -2.50
N ASP A 317 -6.65 -5.87 -2.88
CA ASP A 317 -7.60 -6.76 -2.25
C ASP A 317 -6.95 -7.85 -1.39
N ASN A 318 -5.72 -8.29 -1.75
CA ASN A 318 -5.15 -9.50 -1.20
C ASN A 318 -3.85 -9.29 -0.41
N ASN A 319 -3.08 -8.23 -0.69
CA ASN A 319 -1.84 -7.97 0.02
C ASN A 319 -2.06 -7.17 1.31
N ARG A 320 -1.14 -7.28 2.25
CA ARG A 320 -0.96 -6.29 3.30
C ARG A 320 -0.10 -5.16 2.76
N GLU A 321 -0.71 -4.01 2.47
CA GLU A 321 -0.07 -2.78 2.00
C GLU A 321 -0.42 -1.63 2.93
N ILE A 322 0.45 -0.63 3.03
CA ILE A 322 0.21 0.57 3.84
C ILE A 322 0.51 1.81 2.99
N TRP A 323 -0.46 2.71 2.94
CA TRP A 323 -0.35 4.04 2.35
C TRP A 323 -0.79 5.10 3.34
N ILE A 324 -0.39 6.33 3.08
CA ILE A 324 -0.78 7.49 3.87
C ILE A 324 -1.31 8.60 2.98
N LEU A 325 -2.32 9.31 3.51
CA LEU A 325 -2.92 10.51 2.93
C LEU A 325 -2.25 11.75 3.53
N LEU A 326 -1.75 12.62 2.69
CA LEU A 326 -1.02 13.83 3.04
C LEU A 326 -1.73 15.05 2.45
N LEU A 327 -1.91 16.10 3.25
CA LEU A 327 -2.55 17.36 2.84
C LEU A 327 -1.58 18.54 2.88
N ASP A 328 -0.33 18.34 3.29
CA ASP A 328 0.66 19.40 3.45
C ASP A 328 1.01 20.02 2.09
N PRO A 329 0.77 21.34 1.89
CA PRO A 329 1.06 22.02 0.62
C PRO A 329 2.54 22.01 0.24
N ALA A 330 3.46 21.98 1.23
CA ALA A 330 4.89 21.94 0.96
C ALA A 330 5.28 20.59 0.37
N LEU A 331 4.79 19.48 0.92
CA LEU A 331 5.02 18.13 0.40
C LEU A 331 4.38 17.92 -0.98
N ILE A 332 3.18 18.47 -1.19
CA ILE A 332 2.52 18.45 -2.49
C ILE A 332 3.36 19.21 -3.53
N THR A 333 3.90 20.38 -3.16
CA THR A 333 4.77 21.16 -4.02
C THR A 333 6.08 20.43 -4.32
N GLN A 334 6.67 19.80 -3.30
CA GLN A 334 7.87 18.96 -3.47
C GLN A 334 7.60 17.85 -4.49
N PHE A 335 6.53 17.06 -4.30
CA PHE A 335 6.17 15.98 -5.24
C PHE A 335 5.95 16.51 -6.66
N LYS A 336 5.26 17.64 -6.83
CA LYS A 336 5.03 18.24 -8.16
C LYS A 336 6.34 18.62 -8.85
N ASN A 337 7.31 19.14 -8.11
CA ASN A 337 8.63 19.50 -8.64
C ASN A 337 9.42 18.24 -9.03
N GLU A 338 9.45 17.22 -8.18
CA GLU A 338 10.11 15.95 -8.46
C GLU A 338 9.49 15.22 -9.65
N PHE A 339 8.15 15.19 -9.72
CA PHE A 339 7.41 14.64 -10.86
C PHE A 339 7.74 15.39 -12.16
N ALA A 340 7.84 16.73 -12.13
CA ALA A 340 8.21 17.52 -13.30
C ALA A 340 9.65 17.25 -13.76
N GLN A 341 10.59 17.04 -12.82
CA GLN A 341 11.96 16.62 -13.14
C GLN A 341 12.00 15.24 -13.78
N ASP A 342 11.30 14.26 -13.22
CA ASP A 342 11.21 12.91 -13.79
C ASP A 342 10.57 12.93 -15.18
N ARG A 343 9.56 13.77 -15.38
CA ARG A 343 8.94 13.95 -16.68
C ARG A 343 9.92 14.45 -17.74
N LYS A 344 10.82 15.38 -17.40
CA LYS A 344 11.88 15.85 -18.30
C LYS A 344 12.88 14.73 -18.65
N LEU A 345 13.13 13.80 -17.74
CA LEU A 345 13.98 12.63 -18.01
C LEU A 345 13.36 11.68 -19.05
N THR A 346 12.04 11.61 -19.12
CA THR A 346 11.34 10.78 -20.12
C THR A 346 11.45 11.35 -21.53
N GLU A 347 11.58 12.64 -21.70
CA GLU A 347 11.71 13.32 -23.00
C GLU A 347 13.06 13.07 -23.67
N LYS A 348 14.10 12.77 -22.88
CA LYS A 348 15.45 12.42 -23.35
C LYS A 348 15.56 10.99 -23.90
N SER A 349 14.53 10.17 -23.73
CA SER A 349 14.45 8.81 -24.28
C SER A 349 13.29 8.73 -25.30
N PRO A 350 13.47 9.21 -26.55
CA PRO A 350 12.40 9.17 -27.52
C PRO A 350 12.06 7.70 -27.81
N VAL A 351 10.83 7.32 -27.55
CA VAL A 351 10.26 6.06 -28.06
C VAL A 351 10.39 6.11 -29.58
N LYS A 352 11.31 5.34 -30.16
CA LYS A 352 11.44 5.24 -31.61
C LYS A 352 10.07 4.85 -32.16
N ARG A 353 9.37 5.80 -32.77
CA ARG A 353 8.14 5.55 -33.53
C ARG A 353 8.53 4.60 -34.65
N LYS A 354 8.13 3.33 -34.58
CA LYS A 354 8.13 2.46 -35.76
C LYS A 354 7.26 3.16 -36.79
N LYS A 355 7.89 3.69 -37.84
CA LYS A 355 7.17 4.15 -39.03
C LYS A 355 6.27 3.00 -39.48
N ARG A 356 4.98 3.20 -39.47
CA ARG A 356 4.06 2.30 -40.16
C ARG A 356 4.48 2.33 -41.64
N LYS A 357 4.92 1.18 -42.15
CA LYS A 357 4.98 0.91 -43.58
C LYS A 357 3.58 0.58 -44.06
#